data_f9b44b85993671262caef803368cf743
#
_entry.id   f9b44b85993671262caef803368cf743
#
_cell.length_a   1.000
_cell.length_b   1.000
_cell.length_c   1.000
_cell.angle_alpha   90.00
_cell.angle_beta   90.00
_cell.angle_gamma   90.00
#
_symmetry.space_group_name_H-M   'P 1'
#
loop_
_entity.id
_entity.type
_entity.pdbx_description
1 polymer ?
#
loop_
_entity_poly.entity_id
_entity_poly.type
_entity_poly.pdbx_seq_one_letter_code
_entity_poly.pdbx_strand_id
1 'polypeptide(L)'
;MRTAASLVLRGANDFMCDEMERSVHDALCVVKRVLESKSVVPGGGAVEAALSIYLENFASSLVSSVSHAILYTLRTHFTKL
;
A
#
# COMPACT_ATOMS: atom_id res chain seq x y z
N MET A 1 28.79 8.35 10.92
CA MET A 1 29.53 7.90 9.72
C MET A 1 28.55 7.93 8.53
N ARG A 2 28.90 8.68 7.51
CA ARG A 2 28.11 8.70 6.28
C ARG A 2 28.69 7.68 5.30
N THR A 3 27.90 6.74 4.89
CA THR A 3 28.24 5.74 3.87
C THR A 3 27.48 6.04 2.60
N ALA A 4 28.15 5.90 1.47
CA ALA A 4 27.54 6.02 0.15
C ALA A 4 27.85 4.77 -0.65
N ALA A 5 26.92 4.35 -1.47
CA ALA A 5 27.10 3.23 -2.38
C ALA A 5 26.53 3.60 -3.73
N SER A 6 27.09 3.01 -4.77
CA SER A 6 26.62 3.17 -6.13
C SER A 6 26.14 1.84 -6.69
N LEU A 7 25.04 1.87 -7.42
CA LEU A 7 24.47 0.71 -8.09
C LEU A 7 24.54 0.91 -9.60
N VAL A 8 25.25 0.06 -10.29
CA VAL A 8 25.37 0.10 -11.76
C VAL A 8 24.40 -0.90 -12.36
N LEU A 9 23.45 -0.40 -13.16
CA LEU A 9 22.45 -1.21 -13.84
C LEU A 9 22.86 -1.40 -15.31
N ARG A 10 22.90 -2.63 -15.75
CA ARG A 10 23.23 -2.99 -17.14
C ARG A 10 22.04 -3.71 -17.76
N GLY A 11 21.64 -3.25 -18.94
CA GLY A 11 20.53 -3.82 -19.70
C GLY A 11 20.83 -3.87 -21.18
N ALA A 12 20.02 -4.61 -21.91
CA ALA A 12 20.17 -4.82 -23.36
C ALA A 12 19.92 -3.54 -24.17
N ASN A 13 19.11 -2.62 -23.66
CA ASN A 13 18.78 -1.35 -24.29
C ASN A 13 18.40 -0.30 -23.24
N ASP A 14 18.23 0.95 -23.67
CA ASP A 14 17.89 2.06 -22.78
C ASP A 14 16.53 1.87 -22.09
N PHE A 15 15.56 1.30 -22.78
CA PHE A 15 14.25 1.01 -22.20
C PHE A 15 14.36 0.05 -21.01
N MET A 16 15.13 -1.02 -21.15
CA MET A 16 15.37 -1.99 -20.08
C MET A 16 16.11 -1.36 -18.90
N CYS A 17 17.09 -0.49 -19.19
CA CYS A 17 17.80 0.24 -18.13
C CYS A 17 16.89 1.17 -17.36
N ASP A 18 16.00 1.89 -18.04
CA ASP A 18 15.04 2.78 -17.41
C ASP A 18 14.05 2.01 -16.52
N GLU A 19 13.57 0.86 -16.98
CA GLU A 19 12.68 -0.02 -16.19
C GLU A 19 13.38 -0.57 -14.94
N MET A 20 14.63 -1.00 -15.08
CA MET A 20 15.42 -1.44 -13.91
C MET A 20 15.63 -0.31 -12.91
N GLU A 21 15.93 0.89 -13.38
CA GLU A 21 16.11 2.07 -12.52
C GLU A 21 14.85 2.37 -11.72
N ARG A 22 13.67 2.39 -12.36
CA ARG A 22 12.39 2.59 -11.69
C ARG A 22 12.11 1.50 -10.66
N SER A 23 12.33 0.25 -11.01
CA SER A 23 12.11 -0.90 -10.11
C SER A 23 13.00 -0.83 -8.87
N VAL A 24 14.27 -0.49 -9.05
CA VAL A 24 15.24 -0.32 -7.95
C VAL A 24 14.84 0.88 -7.07
N HIS A 25 14.44 1.98 -7.68
CA HIS A 25 13.99 3.16 -6.96
C HIS A 25 12.77 2.85 -6.08
N ASP A 26 11.78 2.16 -6.62
CA ASP A 26 10.60 1.75 -5.88
C ASP A 26 10.95 0.81 -4.72
N ALA A 27 11.83 -0.15 -4.95
CA ALA A 27 12.30 -1.06 -3.90
C ALA A 27 13.01 -0.30 -2.77
N LEU A 28 13.87 0.65 -3.10
CA LEU A 28 14.56 1.48 -2.11
C LEU A 28 13.59 2.35 -1.31
N CYS A 29 12.58 2.90 -1.95
CA CYS A 29 11.53 3.67 -1.29
C CYS A 29 10.74 2.82 -0.28
N VAL A 30 10.38 1.60 -0.65
CA VAL A 30 9.68 0.66 0.23
C VAL A 30 10.53 0.30 1.45
N VAL A 31 11.81 -0.05 1.25
CA VAL A 31 12.73 -0.37 2.34
C VAL A 31 12.90 0.84 3.28
N LYS A 32 13.05 2.04 2.72
CA LYS A 32 13.12 3.27 3.52
C LYS A 32 11.88 3.43 4.41
N ARG A 33 10.69 3.24 3.86
CA ARG A 33 9.42 3.32 4.62
C ARG A 33 9.35 2.29 5.74
N VAL A 34 9.78 1.07 5.47
CA VAL A 34 9.83 0.01 6.49
C VAL A 34 10.80 0.36 7.62
N LEU A 35 11.96 0.91 7.30
CA LEU A 35 12.93 1.35 8.31
C LEU A 35 12.41 2.51 9.17
N GLU A 36 11.63 3.41 8.59
CA GLU A 36 11.01 4.52 9.31
C GLU A 36 9.86 4.06 10.21
N SER A 37 8.95 3.25 9.68
CA SER A 37 7.75 2.78 10.38
C SER A 37 8.02 1.62 11.35
N LYS A 38 9.06 0.84 11.09
CA LYS A 38 9.45 -0.37 11.83
C LYS A 38 8.34 -1.42 11.90
N SER A 39 7.46 -1.43 10.92
CA SER A 39 6.33 -2.35 10.85
C SER A 39 5.99 -2.68 9.41
N VAL A 40 5.44 -3.85 9.22
CA VAL A 40 4.97 -4.34 7.92
C VAL A 40 3.59 -4.96 8.09
N VAL A 41 2.83 -4.96 7.01
CA VAL A 41 1.52 -5.59 6.95
C VAL A 41 1.47 -6.52 5.74
N PRO A 42 0.59 -7.53 5.74
CA PRO A 42 0.38 -8.36 4.55
C PRO A 42 -0.12 -7.52 3.38
N GLY A 43 0.33 -7.85 2.18
CA GLY A 43 -0.15 -7.23 0.95
C GLY A 43 -1.41 -7.90 0.39
N GLY A 44 -1.69 -7.65 -0.89
CA GLY A 44 -2.80 -8.27 -1.59
C GLY A 44 -4.19 -7.79 -1.14
N GLY A 45 -4.29 -6.58 -0.59
CA GLY A 45 -5.56 -6.03 -0.12
C GLY A 45 -5.97 -6.48 1.28
N ALA A 46 -5.06 -7.08 2.06
CA ALA A 46 -5.36 -7.56 3.41
C ALA A 46 -5.77 -6.44 4.36
N VAL A 47 -5.10 -5.28 4.29
CA VAL A 47 -5.43 -4.11 5.12
C VAL A 47 -6.80 -3.56 4.75
N GLU A 48 -7.10 -3.45 3.47
CA GLU A 48 -8.38 -2.97 2.95
C GLU A 48 -9.52 -3.90 3.38
N ALA A 49 -9.33 -5.22 3.30
CA ALA A 49 -10.30 -6.21 3.76
C ALA A 49 -10.54 -6.12 5.28
N ALA A 50 -9.49 -6.03 6.06
CA ALA A 50 -9.59 -5.89 7.51
C ALA A 50 -10.28 -4.57 7.90
N LEU A 51 -9.97 -3.49 7.22
CA LEU A 51 -10.58 -2.19 7.44
C LEU A 51 -12.08 -2.21 7.08
N SER A 52 -12.45 -2.91 6.00
CA SER A 52 -13.86 -3.09 5.60
C SER A 52 -14.66 -3.78 6.71
N ILE A 53 -14.12 -4.87 7.26
CA ILE A 53 -14.77 -5.60 8.37
C ILE A 53 -14.90 -4.72 9.61
N TYR A 54 -13.85 -3.99 9.95
CA TYR A 54 -13.86 -3.09 11.09
C TYR A 54 -14.93 -2.00 10.94
N LEU A 55 -15.01 -1.36 9.77
CA LEU A 55 -16.00 -0.33 9.48
C LEU A 55 -17.43 -0.88 9.49
N GLU A 56 -17.62 -2.11 9.01
CA GLU A 56 -18.91 -2.78 9.05
C GLU A 56 -19.39 -2.99 10.49
N ASN A 57 -18.51 -3.48 11.36
CA ASN A 57 -18.80 -3.65 12.78
C ASN A 57 -19.05 -2.30 13.48
N PHE A 58 -18.25 -1.29 13.15
CA PHE A 58 -18.43 0.05 13.70
C PHE A 58 -19.78 0.66 13.28
N ALA A 59 -20.12 0.57 12.00
CA ALA A 59 -21.40 1.11 11.50
C ALA A 59 -22.62 0.36 12.07
N SER A 60 -22.49 -0.94 12.32
CA SER A 60 -23.54 -1.73 12.97
C SER A 60 -23.79 -1.28 14.42
N SER A 61 -22.80 -0.65 15.05
CA SER A 61 -22.96 -0.06 16.39
C SER A 61 -23.69 1.29 16.37
N LEU A 62 -23.80 1.94 15.21
CA LEU A 62 -24.50 3.20 15.03
C LEU A 62 -25.95 2.95 14.62
N VAL A 63 -26.91 3.39 15.43
CA VAL A 63 -28.35 3.16 15.24
C VAL A 63 -28.96 4.22 14.32
N SER A 64 -28.43 4.42 13.11
CA SER A 64 -29.04 5.34 12.14
C SER A 64 -29.00 4.78 10.72
N SER A 65 -30.04 5.09 9.92
CA SER A 65 -30.11 4.73 8.51
C SER A 65 -28.99 5.35 7.66
N VAL A 66 -28.43 6.47 8.11
CA VAL A 66 -27.31 7.17 7.48
C VAL A 66 -26.01 6.34 7.58
N SER A 67 -25.79 5.64 8.70
CA SER A 67 -24.62 4.79 8.89
C SER A 67 -24.59 3.61 7.92
N HIS A 68 -25.74 3.02 7.61
CA HIS A 68 -25.83 1.96 6.60
C HIS A 68 -25.49 2.44 5.20
N ALA A 69 -25.89 3.65 4.82
CA ALA A 69 -25.56 4.24 3.52
C ALA A 69 -24.06 4.53 3.41
N ILE A 70 -23.43 5.06 4.46
CA ILE A 70 -21.99 5.30 4.52
C ILE A 70 -21.22 3.97 4.43
N LEU A 71 -21.67 2.95 5.16
CA LEU A 71 -21.08 1.62 5.15
C LEU A 71 -21.12 1.01 3.75
N TYR A 72 -22.26 1.06 3.10
CA TYR A 72 -22.41 0.53 1.74
C TYR A 72 -21.46 1.22 0.76
N THR A 73 -21.35 2.54 0.84
CA THR A 73 -20.46 3.35 -0.02
C THR A 73 -18.98 2.99 0.22
N LEU A 74 -18.56 2.90 1.47
CA LEU A 74 -17.19 2.53 1.84
C LEU A 74 -16.86 1.10 1.40
N ARG A 75 -17.76 0.16 1.64
CA ARG A 75 -17.57 -1.23 1.23
C ARG A 75 -17.38 -1.36 -0.28
N THR A 76 -18.23 -0.72 -1.07
CA THR A 76 -18.12 -0.75 -2.53
C THR A 76 -16.84 -0.10 -3.04
N HIS A 77 -16.34 0.91 -2.35
CA HIS A 77 -15.09 1.58 -2.71
C HIS A 77 -13.87 0.69 -2.42
N PHE A 78 -13.81 0.09 -1.23
CA PHE A 78 -12.68 -0.77 -0.83
C PHE A 78 -12.66 -2.13 -1.54
N THR A 79 -13.80 -2.67 -1.95
CA THR A 79 -13.83 -3.94 -2.69
C THR A 79 -13.43 -3.80 -4.16
N LYS A 80 -13.35 -2.58 -4.69
CA LYS A 80 -12.88 -2.32 -6.06
C LYS A 80 -11.36 -2.10 -6.14
N LEU A 81 -10.69 -2.01 -5.03
CA LEU A 81 -9.24 -1.90 -4.96
C LEU A 81 -8.57 -3.28 -5.00
#